data_a1061b447313805373b1afdb48ce8b7b
#
_entry.id   a1061b447313805373b1afdb48ce8b7b
#
_cell.length_a   1.000
_cell.length_b   1.000
_cell.length_c   1.000
_cell.angle_alpha   90.00
_cell.angle_beta   90.00
_cell.angle_gamma   90.00
#
_symmetry.space_group_name_H-M   'P 1'
#
loop_
_entity.id
_entity.type
_entity.pdbx_description
1 polymer ?
#
loop_
_entity_poly.entity_id
_entity_poly.type
_entity_poly.pdbx_seq_one_letter_code
_entity_poly.pdbx_strand_id
1 'polypeptide(L)'
;MFGAELVIVLLAIYLGARLGGIGIGFAGGLGVLVLTWGLGMPIPSDQLVTYLPWDVIMIIASVICAIACMQLAGGMDYLVHLAEKALRKNPKHITFAAPVVTYLMTMLAGTGHTAFSTLPVIAEVAKEQGIRPSRPLSIAVVASQIAITASPISAAVVAFSGMLEPFGVDYLTLLAI
;
A
#
# COMPACT_ATOMS: atom_id res chain seq x y z
N MET A 1 -24.47 18.25 11.62
CA MET A 1 -24.43 17.25 10.55
C MET A 1 -22.99 16.83 10.25
N PHE A 2 -22.09 17.73 9.91
CA PHE A 2 -20.67 17.42 9.60
C PHE A 2 -19.95 16.52 10.64
N GLY A 3 -20.18 16.72 11.95
CA GLY A 3 -19.56 15.90 12.98
C GLY A 3 -20.03 14.44 12.99
N ALA A 4 -21.30 14.18 12.72
CA ALA A 4 -21.85 12.82 12.65
C ALA A 4 -21.35 12.09 11.38
N GLU A 5 -21.28 12.79 10.27
CA GLU A 5 -20.75 12.29 9.01
C GLU A 5 -19.28 11.87 9.16
N LEU A 6 -18.46 12.74 9.77
CA LEU A 6 -17.06 12.45 10.05
C LEU A 6 -16.89 11.22 10.95
N VAL A 7 -17.72 11.08 12.00
CA VAL A 7 -17.67 9.92 12.89
C VAL A 7 -18.01 8.64 12.14
N ILE A 8 -19.02 8.64 11.27
CA ILE A 8 -19.40 7.46 10.47
C ILE A 8 -18.24 7.06 9.52
N VAL A 9 -17.63 8.04 8.85
CA VAL A 9 -16.48 7.78 7.97
C VAL A 9 -15.33 7.18 8.76
N LEU A 10 -14.96 7.76 9.91
CA LEU A 10 -13.88 7.23 10.75
C LEU A 10 -14.19 5.83 11.29
N LEU A 11 -15.44 5.55 11.66
CA LEU A 11 -15.88 4.22 12.08
C LEU A 11 -15.81 3.22 10.92
N ALA A 12 -16.23 3.60 9.72
CA ALA A 12 -16.12 2.75 8.54
C ALA A 12 -14.65 2.41 8.22
N ILE A 13 -13.75 3.39 8.29
CA ILE A 13 -12.31 3.19 8.12
C ILE A 13 -11.77 2.25 9.21
N TYR A 14 -12.12 2.48 10.48
CA TYR A 14 -11.67 1.65 11.59
C TYR A 14 -12.14 0.20 11.47
N LEU A 15 -13.43 0.00 11.16
CA LEU A 15 -13.98 -1.35 10.93
C LEU A 15 -13.34 -2.03 9.73
N GLY A 16 -13.16 -1.29 8.62
CA GLY A 16 -12.49 -1.79 7.44
C GLY A 16 -11.06 -2.23 7.72
N ALA A 17 -10.30 -1.43 8.45
CA ALA A 17 -8.94 -1.75 8.85
C ALA A 17 -8.87 -2.99 9.78
N ARG A 18 -9.87 -3.17 10.64
CA ARG A 18 -9.96 -4.35 11.53
C ARG A 18 -10.32 -5.63 10.78
N LEU A 19 -11.19 -5.54 9.78
CA LEU A 19 -11.61 -6.69 8.98
C LEU A 19 -10.53 -7.08 7.95
N GLY A 20 -9.79 -6.11 7.44
CA GLY A 20 -8.74 -6.32 6.44
C GLY A 20 -9.26 -6.80 5.07
N GLY A 21 -8.38 -6.84 4.08
CA GLY A 21 -8.70 -7.38 2.75
C GLY A 21 -9.98 -6.78 2.14
N ILE A 22 -10.86 -7.63 1.66
CA ILE A 22 -12.17 -7.26 1.07
C ILE A 22 -13.08 -6.54 2.08
N GLY A 23 -12.88 -6.77 3.38
CA GLY A 23 -13.67 -6.13 4.46
C GLY A 23 -13.59 -4.62 4.46
N ILE A 24 -12.50 -4.03 3.96
CA ILE A 24 -12.36 -2.57 3.80
C ILE A 24 -13.42 -2.04 2.83
N GLY A 25 -13.61 -2.70 1.69
CA GLY A 25 -14.63 -2.32 0.70
C GLY A 25 -16.05 -2.43 1.25
N PHE A 26 -16.37 -3.54 1.96
CA PHE A 26 -17.68 -3.72 2.59
C PHE A 26 -17.95 -2.67 3.69
N ALA A 27 -16.97 -2.37 4.54
CA ALA A 27 -17.11 -1.34 5.56
C ALA A 27 -17.32 0.05 4.95
N GLY A 28 -16.61 0.38 3.86
CA GLY A 28 -16.81 1.60 3.08
C GLY A 28 -18.23 1.67 2.49
N GLY A 29 -18.68 0.61 1.83
CA GLY A 29 -20.05 0.52 1.28
C GLY A 29 -21.14 0.69 2.34
N LEU A 30 -20.99 0.02 3.49
CA LEU A 30 -21.90 0.20 4.63
C LEU A 30 -21.87 1.64 5.16
N GLY A 31 -20.68 2.27 5.24
CA GLY A 31 -20.55 3.66 5.64
C GLY A 31 -21.36 4.60 4.72
N VAL A 32 -21.26 4.39 3.41
CA VAL A 32 -22.04 5.16 2.42
C VAL A 32 -23.54 4.94 2.61
N LEU A 33 -24.00 3.70 2.81
CA LEU A 33 -25.40 3.39 3.04
C LEU A 33 -25.95 4.06 4.33
N VAL A 34 -25.15 4.06 5.40
CA VAL A 34 -25.52 4.72 6.65
C VAL A 34 -25.60 6.24 6.47
N LEU A 35 -24.70 6.85 5.72
CA LEU A 35 -24.72 8.27 5.41
C LEU A 35 -25.95 8.66 4.57
N THR A 36 -26.28 7.87 3.55
CA THR A 36 -27.38 8.18 2.63
C THR A 36 -28.75 7.91 3.24
N TRP A 37 -28.96 6.74 3.85
CA TRP A 37 -30.27 6.35 4.41
C TRP A 37 -30.44 6.73 5.88
N GLY A 38 -29.35 6.67 6.68
CA GLY A 38 -29.41 6.95 8.11
C GLY A 38 -29.45 8.43 8.45
N LEU A 39 -28.70 9.27 7.75
CA LEU A 39 -28.66 10.72 7.98
C LEU A 39 -29.47 11.51 6.96
N GLY A 40 -30.14 10.83 6.01
CA GLY A 40 -31.02 11.50 5.04
C GLY A 40 -30.25 12.41 4.08
N MET A 41 -28.98 12.07 3.77
CA MET A 41 -28.26 12.79 2.72
C MET A 41 -29.02 12.66 1.40
N PRO A 42 -29.27 13.76 0.68
CA PRO A 42 -30.11 13.77 -0.50
C PRO A 42 -29.38 13.27 -1.75
N ILE A 43 -28.74 12.10 -1.63
CA ILE A 43 -28.13 11.44 -2.79
C ILE A 43 -29.09 10.34 -3.22
N PRO A 44 -29.79 10.49 -4.36
CA PRO A 44 -30.64 9.45 -4.89
C PRO A 44 -29.81 8.19 -5.15
N SER A 45 -30.36 7.03 -4.83
CA SER A 45 -29.66 5.74 -4.95
C SER A 45 -29.20 5.43 -6.40
N ASP A 46 -29.91 5.96 -7.39
CA ASP A 46 -29.57 5.88 -8.81
C ASP A 46 -28.34 6.73 -9.21
N GLN A 47 -28.04 7.76 -8.42
CA GLN A 47 -26.87 8.62 -8.65
C GLN A 47 -25.61 8.18 -7.88
N LEU A 48 -25.71 7.25 -6.93
CA LEU A 48 -24.54 6.74 -6.17
C LEU A 48 -23.43 6.25 -7.08
N VAL A 49 -23.79 5.60 -8.20
CA VAL A 49 -22.82 5.10 -9.18
C VAL A 49 -22.10 6.25 -9.90
N THR A 50 -22.75 7.39 -10.09
CA THR A 50 -22.16 8.57 -10.74
C THR A 50 -21.14 9.27 -9.86
N TYR A 51 -21.28 9.16 -8.53
CA TYR A 51 -20.33 9.72 -7.57
C TYR A 51 -19.10 8.83 -7.31
N LEU A 52 -19.07 7.61 -7.87
CA LEU A 52 -17.88 6.78 -7.80
C LEU A 52 -16.75 7.42 -8.62
N PRO A 53 -15.53 7.49 -8.07
CA PRO A 53 -14.37 8.04 -8.77
C PRO A 53 -13.86 7.02 -9.82
N TRP A 54 -14.58 6.86 -10.92
CA TRP A 54 -14.29 5.86 -11.95
C TRP A 54 -12.88 5.97 -12.50
N ASP A 55 -12.38 7.19 -12.70
CA ASP A 55 -11.03 7.43 -13.19
C ASP A 55 -9.99 6.83 -12.22
N VAL A 56 -10.14 7.09 -10.92
CA VAL A 56 -9.26 6.53 -9.89
C VAL A 56 -9.36 5.01 -9.82
N ILE A 57 -10.57 4.45 -9.91
CA ILE A 57 -10.80 3.00 -9.91
C ILE A 57 -10.09 2.36 -11.11
N MET A 58 -10.23 2.93 -12.31
CA MET A 58 -9.62 2.41 -13.54
C MET A 58 -8.09 2.52 -13.51
N ILE A 59 -7.55 3.62 -12.98
CA ILE A 59 -6.11 3.79 -12.78
C ILE A 59 -5.57 2.70 -11.84
N ILE A 60 -6.20 2.52 -10.67
CA ILE A 60 -5.79 1.51 -9.70
C ILE A 60 -5.89 0.10 -10.28
N ALA A 61 -6.98 -0.22 -10.98
CA ALA A 61 -7.18 -1.52 -11.60
C ALA A 61 -6.11 -1.82 -12.66
N SER A 62 -5.76 -0.85 -13.50
CA SER A 62 -4.72 -1.02 -14.52
C SER A 62 -3.34 -1.26 -13.93
N VAL A 63 -2.98 -0.52 -12.88
CA VAL A 63 -1.70 -0.71 -12.16
C VAL A 63 -1.65 -2.07 -11.48
N ILE A 64 -2.73 -2.49 -10.81
CA ILE A 64 -2.79 -3.82 -10.18
C ILE A 64 -2.66 -4.92 -11.23
N CYS A 65 -3.30 -4.78 -12.39
CA CYS A 65 -3.18 -5.72 -13.48
C CYS A 65 -1.74 -5.83 -14.00
N ALA A 66 -1.05 -4.71 -14.17
CA ALA A 66 0.36 -4.68 -14.58
C ALA A 66 1.27 -5.37 -13.55
N ILE A 67 1.07 -5.11 -12.26
CA ILE A 67 1.81 -5.77 -11.17
C ILE A 67 1.53 -7.29 -11.16
N ALA A 68 0.29 -7.70 -11.35
CA ALA A 68 -0.08 -9.12 -11.43
C ALA A 68 0.61 -9.82 -12.63
N CYS A 69 0.69 -9.17 -13.79
CA CYS A 69 1.42 -9.69 -14.93
C CYS A 69 2.93 -9.84 -14.62
N MET A 70 3.54 -8.88 -13.94
CA MET A 70 4.93 -8.96 -13.50
C MET A 70 5.15 -10.14 -12.53
N GLN A 71 4.21 -10.38 -11.60
CA GLN A 71 4.26 -11.50 -10.68
C GLN A 71 4.17 -12.83 -11.39
N LEU A 72 3.22 -12.98 -12.32
CA LEU A 72 3.04 -14.19 -13.12
C LEU A 72 4.26 -14.49 -14.02
N ALA A 73 4.96 -13.44 -14.48
CA ALA A 73 6.19 -13.57 -15.25
C ALA A 73 7.42 -13.93 -14.40
N GLY A 74 7.28 -14.13 -13.08
CA GLY A 74 8.39 -14.45 -12.17
C GLY A 74 9.25 -13.23 -11.79
N GLY A 75 8.85 -12.02 -12.14
CA GLY A 75 9.60 -10.81 -11.81
C GLY A 75 9.74 -10.58 -10.31
N MET A 76 8.72 -10.97 -9.53
CA MET A 76 8.76 -10.90 -8.08
C MET A 76 9.80 -11.86 -7.50
N ASP A 77 9.86 -13.09 -7.98
CA ASP A 77 10.82 -14.11 -7.52
C ASP A 77 12.24 -13.67 -7.81
N TYR A 78 12.47 -13.05 -8.96
CA TYR A 78 13.75 -12.47 -9.30
C TYR A 78 14.16 -11.35 -8.33
N LEU A 79 13.26 -10.44 -8.00
CA LEU A 79 13.51 -9.37 -7.02
C LEU A 79 13.81 -9.94 -5.63
N VAL A 80 13.08 -10.97 -5.20
CA VAL A 80 13.32 -11.65 -3.91
C VAL A 80 14.70 -12.30 -3.91
N HIS A 81 15.08 -12.99 -4.99
CA HIS A 81 16.40 -13.59 -5.10
C HIS A 81 17.53 -12.54 -5.06
N LEU A 82 17.34 -11.40 -5.71
CA LEU A 82 18.29 -10.29 -5.67
C LEU A 82 18.42 -9.71 -4.24
N ALA A 83 17.30 -9.56 -3.55
CA ALA A 83 17.27 -9.12 -2.16
C ALA A 83 18.00 -10.10 -1.23
N GLU A 84 17.74 -11.39 -1.36
CA GLU A 84 18.39 -12.43 -0.58
C GLU A 84 19.92 -12.37 -0.76
N LYS A 85 20.39 -12.27 -2.00
CA LYS A 85 21.80 -12.12 -2.31
C LYS A 85 22.42 -10.89 -1.66
N ALA A 86 21.70 -9.76 -1.67
CA ALA A 86 22.15 -8.52 -1.03
C ALA A 86 22.22 -8.65 0.51
N LEU A 87 21.22 -9.27 1.14
CA LEU A 87 21.15 -9.47 2.59
C LEU A 87 22.26 -10.43 3.07
N ARG A 88 22.52 -11.51 2.34
CA ARG A 88 23.57 -12.50 2.68
C ARG A 88 25.00 -12.00 2.43
N LYS A 89 25.18 -10.93 1.65
CA LYS A 89 26.52 -10.36 1.36
C LYS A 89 27.18 -9.77 2.61
N ASN A 90 26.41 -9.11 3.49
CA ASN A 90 26.89 -8.48 4.71
C ASN A 90 26.01 -8.81 5.92
N PRO A 91 25.97 -10.06 6.39
CA PRO A 91 25.01 -10.54 7.37
C PRO A 91 25.13 -9.84 8.74
N LYS A 92 26.35 -9.39 9.11
CA LYS A 92 26.59 -8.66 10.37
C LYS A 92 25.83 -7.32 10.45
N HIS A 93 25.51 -6.72 9.32
CA HIS A 93 24.81 -5.44 9.24
C HIS A 93 23.34 -5.60 8.84
N ILE A 94 22.76 -6.78 9.08
CA ILE A 94 21.37 -7.10 8.70
C ILE A 94 20.35 -6.06 9.18
N THR A 95 20.56 -5.47 10.35
CA THR A 95 19.66 -4.45 10.92
C THR A 95 19.57 -3.19 10.04
N PHE A 96 20.66 -2.84 9.35
CA PHE A 96 20.69 -1.70 8.42
C PHE A 96 20.42 -2.12 6.97
N ALA A 97 20.87 -3.29 6.58
CA ALA A 97 20.67 -3.80 5.23
C ALA A 97 19.20 -4.16 4.96
N ALA A 98 18.51 -4.75 5.94
CA ALA A 98 17.13 -5.16 5.80
C ALA A 98 16.18 -4.01 5.40
N PRO A 99 16.13 -2.86 6.11
CA PRO A 99 15.24 -1.76 5.72
C PRO A 99 15.61 -1.15 4.35
N VAL A 100 16.88 -1.06 4.01
CA VAL A 100 17.32 -0.55 2.70
C VAL A 100 16.85 -1.47 1.57
N VAL A 101 17.06 -2.78 1.72
CA VAL A 101 16.65 -3.77 0.72
C VAL A 101 15.14 -3.81 0.57
N THR A 102 14.38 -3.86 1.68
CA THR A 102 12.91 -3.87 1.63
C THR A 102 12.34 -2.57 1.08
N TYR A 103 12.95 -1.43 1.39
CA TYR A 103 12.57 -0.14 0.82
C TYR A 103 12.72 -0.14 -0.71
N LEU A 104 13.89 -0.50 -1.22
CA LEU A 104 14.17 -0.54 -2.66
C LEU A 104 13.26 -1.54 -3.38
N MET A 105 13.05 -2.72 -2.80
CA MET A 105 12.15 -3.72 -3.38
C MET A 105 10.72 -3.22 -3.46
N THR A 106 10.21 -2.60 -2.40
CA THR A 106 8.84 -2.06 -2.38
C THR A 106 8.71 -0.88 -3.35
N MET A 107 9.73 -0.01 -3.43
CA MET A 107 9.75 1.10 -4.38
C MET A 107 9.69 0.58 -5.83
N LEU A 108 10.45 -0.47 -6.16
CA LEU A 108 10.47 -1.05 -7.50
C LEU A 108 9.22 -1.88 -7.82
N ALA A 109 8.62 -2.52 -6.83
CA ALA A 109 7.44 -3.37 -7.03
C ALA A 109 6.10 -2.61 -6.88
N GLY A 110 6.11 -1.41 -6.33
CA GLY A 110 4.91 -0.59 -6.14
C GLY A 110 3.95 -1.07 -5.04
N THR A 111 4.33 -2.10 -4.27
CA THR A 111 3.47 -2.70 -3.25
C THR A 111 4.27 -3.16 -2.04
N GLY A 112 3.76 -2.90 -0.83
CA GLY A 112 4.36 -3.34 0.43
C GLY A 112 4.34 -4.87 0.64
N HIS A 113 3.57 -5.60 -0.17
CA HIS A 113 3.52 -7.07 -0.09
C HIS A 113 4.85 -7.75 -0.45
N THR A 114 5.71 -7.09 -1.23
CA THR A 114 7.06 -7.58 -1.54
C THR A 114 7.92 -7.78 -0.28
N ALA A 115 7.72 -6.98 0.74
CA ALA A 115 8.42 -7.14 2.01
C ALA A 115 8.14 -8.51 2.65
N PHE A 116 6.90 -9.01 2.58
CA PHE A 116 6.55 -10.29 3.19
C PHE A 116 7.36 -11.46 2.64
N SER A 117 7.74 -11.42 1.37
CA SER A 117 8.58 -12.43 0.75
C SER A 117 10.03 -12.40 1.25
N THR A 118 10.53 -11.25 1.72
CA THR A 118 11.89 -11.09 2.24
C THR A 118 12.00 -11.22 3.75
N LEU A 119 10.90 -11.06 4.50
CA LEU A 119 10.92 -11.16 5.97
C LEU A 119 11.46 -12.50 6.48
N PRO A 120 11.12 -13.67 5.92
CA PRO A 120 11.68 -14.95 6.33
C PRO A 120 13.21 -14.99 6.21
N VAL A 121 13.75 -14.48 5.09
CA VAL A 121 15.20 -14.40 4.83
C VAL A 121 15.88 -13.49 5.85
N ILE A 122 15.30 -12.32 6.15
CA ILE A 122 15.82 -11.39 7.16
C ILE A 122 15.86 -12.07 8.53
N ALA A 123 14.81 -12.82 8.90
CA ALA A 123 14.73 -13.54 10.17
C ALA A 123 15.79 -14.63 10.27
N GLU A 124 16.02 -15.38 9.20
CA GLU A 124 17.02 -16.46 9.12
C GLU A 124 18.42 -15.88 9.26
N VAL A 125 18.79 -14.91 8.44
CA VAL A 125 20.11 -14.27 8.48
C VAL A 125 20.38 -13.61 9.86
N ALA A 126 19.37 -12.98 10.45
CA ALA A 126 19.51 -12.40 11.79
C ALA A 126 19.80 -13.46 12.84
N LYS A 127 19.11 -14.61 12.81
CA LYS A 127 19.34 -15.74 13.72
C LYS A 127 20.74 -16.33 13.55
N GLU A 128 21.19 -16.52 12.32
CA GLU A 128 22.57 -17.02 12.03
C GLU A 128 23.65 -16.12 12.62
N GLN A 129 23.38 -14.82 12.74
CA GLN A 129 24.31 -13.85 13.30
C GLN A 129 24.11 -13.61 14.83
N GLY A 130 23.22 -14.36 15.47
CA GLY A 130 22.89 -14.15 16.89
C GLY A 130 22.17 -12.82 17.18
N ILE A 131 21.64 -12.16 16.15
CA ILE A 131 20.91 -10.89 16.26
C ILE A 131 19.42 -11.22 16.49
N ARG A 132 18.80 -10.56 17.47
CA ARG A 132 17.36 -10.72 17.73
C ARG A 132 16.56 -10.27 16.51
N PRO A 133 15.80 -11.16 15.84
CA PRO A 133 15.13 -10.86 14.56
C PRO A 133 14.11 -9.74 14.62
N SER A 134 13.53 -9.47 15.80
CA SER A 134 12.50 -8.44 15.97
C SER A 134 12.96 -7.05 15.51
N ARG A 135 14.23 -6.69 15.71
CA ARG A 135 14.75 -5.38 15.32
C ARG A 135 14.80 -5.21 13.80
N PRO A 136 15.56 -6.04 13.03
CA PRO A 136 15.62 -5.88 11.59
C PRO A 136 14.25 -6.07 10.92
N LEU A 137 13.40 -6.97 11.44
CA LEU A 137 12.05 -7.17 10.90
C LEU A 137 11.16 -5.95 11.07
N SER A 138 11.11 -5.36 12.27
CA SER A 138 10.27 -4.18 12.51
C SER A 138 10.68 -3.01 11.63
N ILE A 139 11.98 -2.72 11.53
CA ILE A 139 12.48 -1.61 10.71
C ILE A 139 12.26 -1.90 9.22
N ALA A 140 12.43 -3.13 8.77
CA ALA A 140 12.18 -3.54 7.39
C ALA A 140 10.71 -3.36 6.99
N VAL A 141 9.77 -3.74 7.86
CA VAL A 141 8.33 -3.54 7.62
C VAL A 141 7.99 -2.05 7.54
N VAL A 142 8.48 -1.23 8.47
CA VAL A 142 8.24 0.22 8.44
C VAL A 142 8.82 0.84 7.18
N ALA A 143 10.05 0.49 6.82
CA ALA A 143 10.70 0.97 5.59
C ALA A 143 9.92 0.61 4.33
N SER A 144 9.38 -0.62 4.25
CA SER A 144 8.57 -1.04 3.12
C SER A 144 7.25 -0.25 3.00
N GLN A 145 6.61 0.11 4.11
CA GLN A 145 5.38 0.90 4.07
C GLN A 145 5.66 2.35 3.62
N ILE A 146 6.75 2.95 4.09
CA ILE A 146 7.16 4.28 3.65
C ILE A 146 7.54 4.28 2.17
N ALA A 147 8.18 3.21 1.68
CA ALA A 147 8.59 3.08 0.29
C ALA A 147 7.42 3.10 -0.72
N ILE A 148 6.20 2.78 -0.29
CA ILE A 148 5.00 2.87 -1.15
C ILE A 148 4.79 4.30 -1.64
N THR A 149 5.04 5.30 -0.79
CA THR A 149 4.89 6.72 -1.15
C THR A 149 5.98 7.22 -2.10
N ALA A 150 7.15 6.59 -2.07
CA ALA A 150 8.26 6.90 -2.97
C ALA A 150 8.22 6.08 -4.28
N SER A 151 7.25 5.16 -4.43
CA SER A 151 7.18 4.30 -5.60
C SER A 151 6.44 4.96 -6.76
N PRO A 152 7.10 5.12 -7.92
CA PRO A 152 6.46 5.70 -9.10
C PRO A 152 5.37 4.81 -9.70
N ILE A 153 5.32 3.53 -9.36
CA ILE A 153 4.34 2.57 -9.87
C ILE A 153 3.30 2.17 -8.82
N SER A 154 3.33 2.79 -7.65
CA SER A 154 2.32 2.54 -6.61
C SER A 154 0.95 3.05 -7.04
N ALA A 155 -0.06 2.19 -6.95
CA ALA A 155 -1.45 2.56 -7.22
C ALA A 155 -1.92 3.76 -6.38
N ALA A 156 -1.44 3.85 -5.13
CA ALA A 156 -1.77 4.96 -4.23
C ALA A 156 -1.19 6.30 -4.72
N VAL A 157 0.07 6.32 -5.16
CA VAL A 157 0.74 7.53 -5.67
C VAL A 157 0.12 7.97 -6.99
N VAL A 158 -0.15 7.02 -7.90
CA VAL A 158 -0.78 7.32 -9.20
C VAL A 158 -2.19 7.87 -8.99
N ALA A 159 -2.99 7.28 -8.10
CA ALA A 159 -4.32 7.79 -7.78
C ALA A 159 -4.26 9.20 -7.15
N PHE A 160 -3.32 9.42 -6.24
CA PHE A 160 -3.13 10.71 -5.57
C PHE A 160 -2.67 11.80 -6.56
N SER A 161 -1.79 11.46 -7.50
CA SER A 161 -1.40 12.36 -8.59
C SER A 161 -2.60 12.80 -9.42
N GLY A 162 -3.49 11.88 -9.80
CA GLY A 162 -4.71 12.22 -10.53
C GLY A 162 -5.65 13.16 -9.78
N MET A 163 -5.69 13.05 -8.44
CA MET A 163 -6.47 13.97 -7.60
C MET A 163 -5.84 15.37 -7.50
N LEU A 164 -4.52 15.48 -7.62
CA LEU A 164 -3.79 16.74 -7.50
C LEU A 164 -3.58 17.45 -8.83
N GLU A 165 -3.75 16.77 -9.95
CA GLU A 165 -3.62 17.34 -11.28
C GLU A 165 -4.46 18.63 -11.49
N PRO A 166 -5.75 18.71 -11.04
CA PRO A 166 -6.55 19.93 -11.14
C PRO A 166 -5.98 21.12 -10.34
N PHE A 167 -5.11 20.85 -9.37
CA PHE A 167 -4.43 21.87 -8.56
C PHE A 167 -3.06 22.27 -9.13
N GLY A 168 -2.69 21.78 -10.32
CA GLY A 168 -1.44 22.09 -11.00
C GLY A 168 -0.20 21.37 -10.42
N VAL A 169 -0.41 20.32 -9.64
CA VAL A 169 0.68 19.47 -9.14
C VAL A 169 0.93 18.34 -10.13
N ASP A 170 2.05 18.41 -10.81
CA ASP A 170 2.47 17.38 -11.75
C ASP A 170 3.00 16.13 -11.01
N TYR A 171 2.87 14.98 -11.66
CA TYR A 171 3.32 13.67 -11.14
C TYR A 171 4.79 13.67 -10.70
N LEU A 172 5.68 14.28 -11.50
CA LEU A 172 7.10 14.35 -11.16
C LEU A 172 7.36 15.26 -9.96
N THR A 173 6.58 16.32 -9.81
CA THR A 173 6.64 17.20 -8.63
C THR A 173 6.21 16.47 -7.37
N LEU A 174 5.14 15.65 -7.48
CA LEU A 174 4.67 14.84 -6.37
C LEU A 174 5.71 13.82 -5.90
N LEU A 175 6.45 13.19 -6.82
CA LEU A 175 7.51 12.24 -6.48
C LEU A 175 8.77 12.89 -5.91
N ALA A 176 8.98 14.19 -6.16
CA ALA A 176 10.16 14.94 -5.70
C ALA A 176 9.99 15.53 -4.29
N ILE A 177 8.77 15.55 -3.75
CA ILE A 177 8.42 16.02 -2.41
C ILE A 177 8.44 14.88 -1.42
#